data_15bb18e50fbefbdb519753d543727cf3
#
_entry.id   15bb18e50fbefbdb519753d543727cf3
#
_cell.length_a   1.000
_cell.length_b   1.000
_cell.length_c   1.000
_cell.angle_alpha   90.00
_cell.angle_beta   90.00
_cell.angle_gamma   90.00
#
_symmetry.space_group_name_H-M   'P 1'
#
loop_
_entity.id
_entity.type
_entity.pdbx_description
1 polymer ?
#
loop_
_entity_poly.entity_id
_entity_poly.type
_entity_poly.pdbx_seq_one_letter_code
_entity_poly.pdbx_strand_id
1 'polypeptide(L)'
;MKYLHTMIRVSNLDQSLDFFIKKLGFVEQRRFENEKGRYTLVFVAAPESPDAPVELTYNWDPEVYTGGRNFGHLAIEVDNVYSYCKKLQKQGITINRPPRDGRMAFIKTPDGISIEILNKDGALPVAEPWASMPNTGSW
;
A
#
# COMPACT_ATOMS: atom_id res chain seq x y z
N MET A 1 17.43 -20.53 -2.35
CA MET A 1 17.16 -19.06 -2.49
C MET A 1 15.85 -18.76 -1.82
N LYS A 2 15.77 -17.68 -1.04
CA LYS A 2 14.53 -17.23 -0.36
C LYS A 2 14.35 -15.73 -0.61
N TYR A 3 13.16 -15.30 -1.06
CA TYR A 3 12.81 -13.89 -1.11
C TYR A 3 12.64 -13.36 0.32
N LEU A 4 13.15 -12.16 0.61
CA LEU A 4 13.15 -11.60 1.97
C LEU A 4 12.18 -10.43 2.12
N HIS A 5 12.28 -9.41 1.28
CA HIS A 5 11.43 -8.21 1.36
C HIS A 5 11.54 -7.34 0.09
N THR A 6 10.62 -6.41 -0.04
CA THR A 6 10.72 -5.26 -0.95
C THR A 6 10.97 -4.02 -0.10
N MET A 7 11.99 -3.21 -0.44
CA MET A 7 12.25 -1.95 0.23
C MET A 7 11.65 -0.78 -0.55
N ILE A 8 11.00 0.13 0.17
CA ILE A 8 10.56 1.43 -0.34
C ILE A 8 11.04 2.54 0.60
N ARG A 9 11.40 3.69 0.03
CA ARG A 9 11.71 4.88 0.82
C ARG A 9 10.44 5.65 1.16
N VAL A 10 10.39 6.20 2.37
CA VAL A 10 9.27 7.01 2.85
C VAL A 10 9.77 8.36 3.34
N SER A 11 9.09 9.43 2.96
CA SER A 11 9.48 10.80 3.33
C SER A 11 9.01 11.19 4.74
N ASN A 12 7.95 10.53 5.24
CA ASN A 12 7.39 10.72 6.57
C ASN A 12 7.02 9.37 7.18
N LEU A 13 7.79 8.91 8.15
CA LEU A 13 7.62 7.60 8.75
C LEU A 13 6.25 7.44 9.46
N ASP A 14 5.86 8.43 10.26
CA ASP A 14 4.60 8.36 11.01
C ASP A 14 3.39 8.29 10.08
N GLN A 15 3.39 9.07 9.01
CA GLN A 15 2.35 9.05 8.00
C GLN A 15 2.28 7.71 7.25
N SER A 16 3.44 7.13 6.94
CA SER A 16 3.53 5.83 6.28
C SER A 16 3.09 4.69 7.21
N LEU A 17 3.45 4.74 8.50
CA LEU A 17 2.99 3.76 9.48
C LEU A 17 1.47 3.86 9.72
N ASP A 18 0.91 5.07 9.80
CA ASP A 18 -0.54 5.26 9.85
C ASP A 18 -1.23 4.64 8.63
N PHE A 19 -0.66 4.87 7.44
CA PHE A 19 -1.18 4.31 6.20
C PHE A 19 -1.12 2.77 6.18
N PHE A 20 0.05 2.17 6.36
CA PHE A 20 0.21 0.72 6.26
C PHE A 20 -0.46 -0.02 7.42
N ILE A 21 -0.28 0.44 8.66
CA ILE A 21 -0.75 -0.29 9.84
C ILE A 21 -2.22 0.01 10.12
N LYS A 22 -2.57 1.29 10.31
CA LYS A 22 -3.94 1.62 10.75
C LYS A 22 -4.95 1.54 9.62
N LYS A 23 -4.60 1.99 8.42
CA LYS A 23 -5.55 2.05 7.30
C LYS A 23 -5.59 0.75 6.51
N LEU A 24 -4.45 0.21 6.08
CA LEU A 24 -4.40 -1.05 5.34
C LEU A 24 -4.56 -2.29 6.22
N GLY A 25 -4.11 -2.25 7.47
CA GLY A 25 -4.18 -3.38 8.39
C GLY A 25 -2.91 -4.25 8.40
N PHE A 26 -1.77 -3.73 7.95
CA PHE A 26 -0.48 -4.40 8.08
C PHE A 26 -0.04 -4.44 9.54
N VAL A 27 0.88 -5.33 9.84
CA VAL A 27 1.47 -5.51 11.18
C VAL A 27 2.95 -5.15 11.13
N GLU A 28 3.41 -4.32 12.07
CA GLU A 28 4.84 -4.08 12.27
C GLU A 28 5.48 -5.34 12.83
N GLN A 29 6.52 -5.83 12.16
CA GLN A 29 7.25 -7.02 12.57
C GLN A 29 8.51 -6.68 13.38
N ARG A 30 9.24 -5.68 12.91
CA ARG A 30 10.50 -5.23 13.55
C ARG A 30 10.86 -3.83 13.11
N ARG A 31 11.69 -3.20 13.93
CA ARG A 31 12.20 -1.85 13.69
C ARG A 31 13.69 -1.81 13.99
N PHE A 32 14.43 -1.00 13.27
CA PHE A 32 15.84 -0.80 13.46
C PHE A 32 16.21 0.66 13.18
N GLU A 33 17.02 1.26 14.05
CA GLU A 33 17.56 2.60 13.88
C GLU A 33 19.08 2.55 13.76
N ASN A 34 19.64 3.30 12.83
CA ASN A 34 21.05 3.43 12.62
C ASN A 34 21.47 4.90 12.69
N GLU A 35 21.98 5.32 13.85
CA GLU A 35 22.42 6.70 14.06
C GLU A 35 23.58 7.09 13.15
N LYS A 36 24.53 6.19 12.96
CA LYS A 36 25.69 6.44 12.09
C LYS A 36 25.30 6.59 10.63
N GLY A 37 24.35 5.78 10.16
CA GLY A 37 23.80 5.85 8.81
C GLY A 37 22.65 6.84 8.67
N ARG A 38 22.12 7.36 9.79
CA ARG A 38 21.00 8.32 9.86
C ARG A 38 19.75 7.84 9.15
N TYR A 39 19.27 6.64 9.51
CA TYR A 39 18.03 6.08 8.97
C TYR A 39 17.31 5.18 9.98
N THR A 40 16.02 5.04 9.76
CA THR A 40 15.15 4.09 10.45
C THR A 40 14.56 3.12 9.45
N LEU A 41 14.59 1.84 9.75
CA LEU A 41 13.92 0.78 9.00
C LEU A 41 12.75 0.24 9.81
N VAL A 42 11.60 0.09 9.16
CA VAL A 42 10.43 -0.58 9.75
C VAL A 42 9.91 -1.61 8.77
N PHE A 43 9.82 -2.85 9.21
CA PHE A 43 9.29 -3.95 8.42
C PHE A 43 7.82 -4.15 8.77
N VAL A 44 6.95 -4.02 7.77
CA VAL A 44 5.51 -4.23 7.90
C VAL A 44 5.05 -5.31 6.93
N ALA A 45 4.14 -6.17 7.36
CA ALA A 45 3.61 -7.25 6.53
C ALA A 45 2.09 -7.35 6.63
N ALA A 46 1.45 -7.81 5.56
CA ALA A 46 0.07 -8.25 5.64
C ALA A 46 -0.04 -9.45 6.61
N PRO A 47 -1.10 -9.53 7.45
CA PRO A 47 -1.18 -10.54 8.50
C PRO A 47 -1.03 -11.99 8.00
N GLU A 48 -1.56 -12.28 6.81
CA GLU A 48 -1.50 -13.62 6.21
C GLU A 48 -0.23 -13.87 5.36
N SER A 49 0.66 -12.87 5.26
CA SER A 49 1.91 -12.96 4.49
C SER A 49 3.11 -12.45 5.29
N PRO A 50 3.38 -13.00 6.49
CA PRO A 50 4.46 -12.51 7.35
C PRO A 50 5.86 -12.71 6.74
N ASP A 51 6.01 -13.63 5.81
CA ASP A 51 7.28 -13.93 5.14
C ASP A 51 7.60 -13.01 3.94
N ALA A 52 6.70 -12.09 3.58
CA ALA A 52 6.87 -11.15 2.48
C ALA A 52 6.67 -9.68 2.93
N PRO A 53 7.47 -9.17 3.87
CA PRO A 53 7.30 -7.82 4.38
C PRO A 53 7.71 -6.75 3.36
N VAL A 54 7.18 -5.57 3.57
CA VAL A 54 7.69 -4.32 3.00
C VAL A 54 8.61 -3.67 4.02
N GLU A 55 9.84 -3.35 3.62
CA GLU A 55 10.77 -2.55 4.41
C GLU A 55 10.53 -1.07 4.10
N LEU A 56 10.04 -0.33 5.09
CA LEU A 56 9.92 1.12 5.03
C LEU A 56 11.24 1.74 5.48
N THR A 57 11.95 2.40 4.58
CA THR A 57 13.22 3.08 4.89
C THR A 57 12.97 4.58 4.99
N TYR A 58 13.16 5.11 6.19
CA TYR A 58 13.13 6.54 6.46
C TYR A 58 14.53 7.09 6.67
N ASN A 59 15.01 7.88 5.73
CA ASN A 59 16.27 8.62 5.85
C ASN A 59 16.02 9.89 6.65
N TRP A 60 16.84 10.15 7.69
CA TRP A 60 16.64 11.30 8.58
C TRP A 60 16.96 12.63 7.91
N ASP A 61 17.85 12.61 6.94
CA ASP A 61 18.12 13.77 6.12
C ASP A 61 17.04 13.93 5.05
N PRO A 62 16.37 15.09 4.95
CA PRO A 62 15.29 15.30 4.00
C PRO A 62 15.73 15.06 2.55
N GLU A 63 14.94 14.29 1.83
CA GLU A 63 15.14 13.99 0.42
C GLU A 63 13.81 14.01 -0.32
N VAL A 64 13.80 14.52 -1.55
CA VAL A 64 12.64 14.47 -2.43
C VAL A 64 12.73 13.21 -3.28
N TYR A 65 11.77 12.32 -3.12
CA TYR A 65 11.67 11.11 -3.90
C TYR A 65 10.84 11.34 -5.15
N THR A 66 11.35 10.89 -6.29
CA THR A 66 10.61 10.88 -7.55
C THR A 66 10.42 9.44 -8.00
N GLY A 67 9.22 9.10 -8.42
CA GLY A 67 8.92 7.78 -8.97
C GLY A 67 9.49 7.65 -10.37
N GLY A 68 10.34 6.64 -10.60
CA GLY A 68 10.66 6.16 -11.93
C GLY A 68 9.50 5.31 -12.50
N ARG A 69 9.66 4.81 -13.71
CA ARG A 69 8.68 3.91 -14.33
C ARG A 69 9.05 2.42 -14.17
N ASN A 70 10.22 2.16 -13.62
CA ASN A 70 10.74 0.81 -13.48
C ASN A 70 9.98 0.02 -12.39
N PHE A 71 9.77 0.62 -11.22
CA PHE A 71 8.95 0.03 -10.19
C PHE A 71 7.46 0.24 -10.53
N GLY A 72 6.67 -0.83 -10.52
CA GLY A 72 5.23 -0.79 -10.81
C GLY A 72 4.41 -0.52 -9.55
N HIS A 73 4.09 -1.58 -8.80
CA HIS A 73 3.23 -1.50 -7.62
C HIS A 73 3.50 -2.65 -6.64
N LEU A 74 3.00 -2.49 -5.43
CA LEU A 74 2.77 -3.59 -4.50
C LEU A 74 1.36 -4.13 -4.72
N ALA A 75 1.13 -5.43 -4.51
CA ALA A 75 -0.19 -6.02 -4.63
C ALA A 75 -0.61 -6.71 -3.33
N ILE A 76 -1.88 -6.56 -2.96
CA ILE A 76 -2.51 -7.25 -1.84
C ILE A 76 -3.82 -7.89 -2.28
N GLU A 77 -4.15 -9.04 -1.68
CA GLU A 77 -5.44 -9.71 -1.84
C GLU A 77 -6.32 -9.42 -0.62
N VAL A 78 -7.60 -9.22 -0.86
CA VAL A 78 -8.61 -8.98 0.19
C VAL A 78 -9.85 -9.84 -0.07
N ASP A 79 -10.55 -10.21 0.99
CA ASP A 79 -11.75 -11.07 0.88
C ASP A 79 -12.87 -10.43 0.05
N ASN A 80 -13.03 -9.09 0.14
CA ASN A 80 -14.05 -8.36 -0.61
C ASN A 80 -13.54 -6.97 -0.96
N VAL A 81 -13.23 -6.75 -2.24
CA VAL A 81 -12.66 -5.50 -2.75
C VAL A 81 -13.60 -4.29 -2.55
N TYR A 82 -14.92 -4.48 -2.63
CA TYR A 82 -15.88 -3.38 -2.44
C TYR A 82 -15.92 -2.89 -0.99
N SER A 83 -16.03 -3.82 -0.05
CA SER A 83 -16.06 -3.46 1.38
C SER A 83 -14.72 -2.88 1.84
N TYR A 84 -13.63 -3.39 1.34
CA TYR A 84 -12.30 -2.89 1.65
C TYR A 84 -12.07 -1.47 1.10
N CYS A 85 -12.40 -1.23 -0.17
CA CYS A 85 -12.33 0.12 -0.76
C CYS A 85 -13.25 1.11 -0.04
N LYS A 86 -14.45 0.70 0.34
CA LYS A 86 -15.36 1.55 1.14
C LYS A 86 -14.79 1.92 2.51
N LYS A 87 -14.13 0.96 3.18
CA LYS A 87 -13.41 1.23 4.44
C LYS A 87 -12.30 2.25 4.23
N LEU A 88 -11.49 2.08 3.18
CA LEU A 88 -10.40 3.00 2.86
C LEU A 88 -10.89 4.42 2.56
N GLN A 89 -11.98 4.56 1.77
CA GLN A 89 -12.59 5.88 1.52
C GLN A 89 -13.03 6.58 2.80
N LYS A 90 -13.64 5.84 3.74
CA LYS A 90 -14.03 6.39 5.05
C LYS A 90 -12.84 6.87 5.87
N GLN A 91 -11.66 6.35 5.61
CA GLN A 91 -10.39 6.74 6.25
C GLN A 91 -9.64 7.81 5.46
N GLY A 92 -10.28 8.41 4.44
CA GLY A 92 -9.69 9.48 3.63
C GLY A 92 -8.70 9.01 2.56
N ILE A 93 -8.68 7.70 2.23
CA ILE A 93 -7.86 7.18 1.13
C ILE A 93 -8.60 7.37 -0.19
N THR A 94 -7.94 7.98 -1.16
CA THR A 94 -8.43 8.07 -2.53
C THR A 94 -8.32 6.72 -3.22
N ILE A 95 -9.42 6.24 -3.80
CA ILE A 95 -9.40 5.08 -4.69
C ILE A 95 -9.10 5.59 -6.11
N ASN A 96 -7.85 5.48 -6.54
CA ASN A 96 -7.38 6.02 -7.81
C ASN A 96 -8.04 5.30 -9.00
N ARG A 97 -8.06 3.96 -8.99
CA ARG A 97 -8.84 3.14 -9.89
C ARG A 97 -9.89 2.38 -9.09
N PRO A 98 -11.18 2.72 -9.23
CA PRO A 98 -12.25 1.97 -8.57
C PRO A 98 -12.37 0.53 -9.08
N PRO A 99 -12.87 -0.40 -8.25
CA PRO A 99 -13.04 -1.81 -8.62
C PRO A 99 -14.29 -2.03 -9.51
N ARG A 100 -14.34 -1.38 -10.69
CA ARG A 100 -15.49 -1.41 -11.61
C ARG A 100 -15.84 -2.81 -12.12
N ASP A 101 -14.82 -3.64 -12.23
CA ASP A 101 -14.92 -5.03 -12.68
C ASP A 101 -15.18 -6.04 -11.55
N GLY A 102 -15.32 -5.57 -10.30
CA GLY A 102 -15.43 -6.42 -9.13
C GLY A 102 -14.14 -7.13 -8.73
N ARG A 103 -13.03 -6.85 -9.41
CA ARG A 103 -11.78 -7.61 -9.24
C ARG A 103 -10.65 -6.77 -8.66
N MET A 104 -10.41 -5.58 -9.19
CA MET A 104 -9.17 -4.86 -9.01
C MET A 104 -9.39 -3.38 -8.73
N ALA A 105 -8.69 -2.85 -7.73
CA ALA A 105 -8.62 -1.43 -7.44
C ALA A 105 -7.16 -0.99 -7.31
N PHE A 106 -6.91 0.32 -7.46
CA PHE A 106 -5.62 0.93 -7.15
C PHE A 106 -5.77 2.12 -6.20
N ILE A 107 -4.84 2.20 -5.28
CA ILE A 107 -4.61 3.34 -4.39
C ILE A 107 -3.14 3.74 -4.43
N LYS A 108 -2.78 4.82 -3.75
CA LYS A 108 -1.38 5.24 -3.58
C LYS A 108 -1.01 5.41 -2.11
N THR A 109 0.25 5.11 -1.80
CA THR A 109 0.87 5.47 -0.51
C THR A 109 1.02 6.99 -0.41
N PRO A 110 1.32 7.55 0.78
CA PRO A 110 1.62 8.97 0.94
C PRO A 110 2.74 9.47 0.01
N ASP A 111 3.72 8.62 -0.31
CA ASP A 111 4.83 8.94 -1.23
C ASP A 111 4.53 8.60 -2.70
N GLY A 112 3.27 8.27 -3.02
CA GLY A 112 2.82 8.07 -4.41
C GLY A 112 3.11 6.70 -5.01
N ILE A 113 3.54 5.72 -4.23
CA ILE A 113 3.71 4.34 -4.70
C ILE A 113 2.34 3.68 -4.85
N SER A 114 2.11 3.07 -6.01
CA SER A 114 0.86 2.37 -6.31
C SER A 114 0.72 1.08 -5.51
N ILE A 115 -0.50 0.83 -5.03
CA ILE A 115 -0.90 -0.45 -4.43
C ILE A 115 -2.10 -0.99 -5.19
N GLU A 116 -1.94 -2.17 -5.76
CA GLU A 116 -3.03 -2.96 -6.34
C GLU A 116 -3.77 -3.71 -5.25
N ILE A 117 -5.09 -3.68 -5.29
CA ILE A 117 -5.97 -4.42 -4.38
C ILE A 117 -6.78 -5.39 -5.23
N LEU A 118 -6.61 -6.68 -4.98
CA LEU A 118 -7.27 -7.74 -5.71
C LEU A 118 -8.32 -8.44 -4.85
N ASN A 119 -9.47 -8.75 -5.45
CA ASN A 119 -10.48 -9.57 -4.80
C ASN A 119 -10.06 -11.04 -4.81
N LYS A 120 -10.15 -11.69 -3.65
CA LYS A 120 -9.93 -13.12 -3.50
C LYS A 120 -10.95 -13.92 -4.35
N ASP A 121 -10.51 -15.06 -4.83
CA ASP A 121 -11.36 -16.00 -5.60
C ASP A 121 -12.02 -15.41 -6.86
N GLY A 122 -11.46 -14.36 -7.43
CA GLY A 122 -11.93 -13.78 -8.69
C GLY A 122 -12.78 -12.53 -8.55
N ALA A 123 -13.52 -12.20 -9.61
CA ALA A 123 -14.33 -11.00 -9.64
C ALA A 123 -15.67 -11.16 -8.93
N LEU A 124 -16.06 -10.18 -8.14
CA LEU A 124 -17.41 -10.03 -7.61
C LEU A 124 -18.37 -9.60 -8.74
N PRO A 125 -19.69 -9.82 -8.59
CA PRO A 125 -20.67 -9.21 -9.49
C PRO A 125 -20.49 -7.70 -9.57
N VAL A 126 -20.55 -7.15 -10.80
CA VAL A 126 -20.45 -5.70 -11.03
C VAL A 126 -21.57 -4.99 -10.28
N ALA A 127 -21.22 -3.96 -9.52
CA ALA A 127 -22.15 -3.25 -8.65
C ALA A 127 -21.84 -1.76 -8.53
N GLU A 128 -22.90 -0.97 -8.39
CA GLU A 128 -22.81 0.46 -8.06
C GLU A 128 -22.46 0.66 -6.57
N PRO A 129 -21.78 1.77 -6.20
CA PRO A 129 -21.38 2.89 -7.06
C PRO A 129 -20.08 2.65 -7.85
N TRP A 130 -19.44 1.50 -7.69
CA TRP A 130 -18.12 1.23 -8.27
C TRP A 130 -18.15 1.14 -9.80
N ALA A 131 -19.20 0.54 -10.36
CA ALA A 131 -19.33 0.30 -11.79
C ALA A 131 -19.21 1.58 -12.63
N SER A 132 -19.81 2.66 -12.18
CA SER A 132 -19.81 3.97 -12.86
C SER A 132 -18.79 4.96 -12.32
N MET A 133 -18.04 4.61 -11.25
CA MET A 133 -17.10 5.53 -10.61
C MET A 133 -15.89 5.80 -11.51
N PRO A 134 -15.55 7.07 -11.81
CA PRO A 134 -14.40 7.40 -12.62
C PRO A 134 -13.08 7.22 -11.87
N ASN A 135 -11.98 7.15 -12.61
CA ASN A 135 -10.64 7.21 -12.04
C ASN A 135 -10.37 8.57 -11.39
N THR A 136 -9.53 8.58 -10.37
CA THR A 136 -9.01 9.80 -9.74
C THR A 136 -7.49 9.82 -9.87
N GLY A 137 -6.95 10.76 -10.62
CA GLY A 137 -5.51 10.84 -10.87
C GLY A 137 -4.98 9.66 -11.68
N SER A 138 -3.74 9.27 -11.39
CA SER A 138 -3.02 8.15 -12.02
C SER A 138 -2.53 7.16 -10.96
N TRP A 139 -2.20 5.96 -11.40
CA TRP A 139 -1.64 4.91 -10.54
C TRP A 139 -0.55 4.11 -11.26
#